data_f9b0a8861a47cae1ad6e24dcb8d004c9
#
_entry.id   f9b0a8861a47cae1ad6e24dcb8d004c9
#
_cell.length_a   1.000
_cell.length_b   1.000
_cell.length_c   1.000
_cell.angle_alpha   90.00
_cell.angle_beta   90.00
_cell.angle_gamma   90.00
#
_symmetry.space_group_name_H-M   'P 1'
#
loop_
_entity.id
_entity.type
_entity.pdbx_description
1 polymer ?
#
loop_
_entity_poly.entity_id
_entity_poly.type
_entity_poly.pdbx_seq_one_letter_code
_entity_poly.pdbx_strand_id
1 'polypeptide(L)'
;MRRDPLIDGHGRHIGDVRVSVTDRCNFRCQYCMPADGLPWLERDDVLTFEEIARLVTILADMGVHDVRLTGGEPLVRREFPRLAAMLAGIDGVEDLSVTTNGYLLERDAEALVHAGVNRFNVSIDSLQRDRFFEMTRRDALPRVLRGLEVLAAFPEAHPIKVNAVAMRGFTEEEAVPFAGFAREYPYEVRFIEFMPLDADHSWTPESVLSGAEIRAAIHAVYPLEAAPREPHATARRC
;
A
#
# COMPACT_ATOMS: atom_id res chain seq x y z
N MET A 1 -6.59 29.91 9.73
CA MET A 1 -5.65 30.82 9.04
C MET A 1 -4.77 29.95 8.17
N ARG A 2 -4.94 29.98 6.84
CA ARG A 2 -4.13 29.14 5.93
C ARG A 2 -2.66 29.56 6.08
N ARG A 3 -1.79 28.58 6.22
CA ARG A 3 -0.33 28.76 6.28
C ARG A 3 0.22 28.81 4.86
N ASP A 4 1.47 29.24 4.71
CA ASP A 4 2.14 29.16 3.42
C ASP A 4 2.23 27.69 2.96
N PRO A 5 1.97 27.41 1.66
CA PRO A 5 1.99 26.07 1.13
C PRO A 5 3.39 25.43 1.22
N LEU A 6 3.44 24.12 1.42
CA LEU A 6 4.67 23.36 1.37
C LEU A 6 5.18 23.27 -0.07
N ILE A 7 6.38 23.81 -0.31
CA ILE A 7 7.04 23.80 -1.62
C ILE A 7 8.44 23.20 -1.42
N ASP A 8 8.80 22.23 -2.27
CA ASP A 8 10.13 21.61 -2.22
C ASP A 8 11.20 22.51 -2.90
N GLY A 9 12.48 22.09 -2.79
CA GLY A 9 13.61 22.81 -3.40
C GLY A 9 13.58 22.89 -4.94
N HIS A 10 12.62 22.27 -5.60
CA HIS A 10 12.40 22.32 -7.07
C HIS A 10 11.13 23.11 -7.44
N GLY A 11 10.49 23.78 -6.50
CA GLY A 11 9.26 24.55 -6.70
C GLY A 11 7.99 23.71 -6.85
N ARG A 12 8.01 22.43 -6.46
CA ARG A 12 6.82 21.55 -6.51
C ARG A 12 6.03 21.63 -5.21
N HIS A 13 4.71 21.76 -5.34
CA HIS A 13 3.82 21.68 -4.18
C HIS A 13 3.80 20.25 -3.60
N ILE A 14 3.91 20.15 -2.28
CA ILE A 14 3.80 18.89 -1.55
C ILE A 14 2.33 18.75 -1.12
N GLY A 15 1.59 17.91 -1.85
CA GLY A 15 0.16 17.67 -1.62
C GLY A 15 -0.14 16.36 -0.90
N ASP A 16 0.84 15.47 -0.75
CA ASP A 16 0.65 14.15 -0.15
C ASP A 16 1.57 13.91 1.06
N VAL A 17 1.05 13.15 2.04
CA VAL A 17 1.81 12.70 3.20
C VAL A 17 1.55 11.22 3.49
N ARG A 18 2.62 10.51 3.87
CA ARG A 18 2.53 9.16 4.43
C ARG A 18 2.71 9.20 5.94
N VAL A 19 1.77 8.61 6.65
CA VAL A 19 1.78 8.53 8.11
C VAL A 19 1.96 7.07 8.54
N SER A 20 3.13 6.73 9.06
CA SER A 20 3.36 5.44 9.69
C SER A 20 2.74 5.45 11.08
N VAL A 21 1.72 4.63 11.30
CA VAL A 21 0.95 4.64 12.56
C VAL A 21 1.45 3.60 13.57
N THR A 22 2.29 2.67 13.13
CA THR A 22 2.91 1.64 13.97
C THR A 22 4.09 1.02 13.24
N ASP A 23 5.07 0.55 13.98
CA ASP A 23 6.18 -0.28 13.50
C ASP A 23 5.81 -1.76 13.45
N ARG A 24 4.75 -2.20 14.18
CA ARG A 24 4.36 -3.59 14.32
C ARG A 24 3.73 -4.12 13.04
N CYS A 25 4.10 -5.35 12.66
CA CYS A 25 3.52 -6.08 11.55
C CYS A 25 3.25 -7.54 11.95
N ASN A 26 2.18 -8.11 11.42
CA ASN A 26 1.83 -9.53 11.60
C ASN A 26 2.40 -10.43 10.51
N PHE A 27 3.09 -9.87 9.50
CA PHE A 27 3.86 -10.60 8.47
C PHE A 27 5.37 -10.43 8.68
N ARG A 28 6.16 -11.24 7.96
CA ARG A 28 7.62 -11.21 7.94
C ARG A 28 8.10 -11.37 6.50
N CYS A 29 7.68 -10.42 5.64
CA CYS A 29 8.02 -10.47 4.22
C CYS A 29 9.54 -10.41 4.03
N GLN A 30 10.08 -11.27 3.15
CA GLN A 30 11.52 -11.44 2.93
C GLN A 30 12.22 -10.14 2.53
N TYR A 31 11.53 -9.31 1.74
CA TYR A 31 12.05 -8.02 1.27
C TYR A 31 11.89 -6.87 2.28
N CYS A 32 11.32 -7.11 3.45
CA CYS A 32 10.96 -6.03 4.38
C CYS A 32 11.53 -6.24 5.78
N MET A 33 11.38 -7.44 6.34
CA MET A 33 11.65 -7.69 7.75
C MET A 33 12.29 -9.06 7.97
N PRO A 34 13.30 -9.17 8.86
CA PRO A 34 13.91 -10.44 9.23
C PRO A 34 12.87 -11.43 9.79
N ALA A 35 13.17 -12.72 9.67
CA ALA A 35 12.28 -13.79 10.17
C ALA A 35 11.96 -13.63 11.66
N ASP A 36 12.96 -13.27 12.45
CA ASP A 36 12.84 -13.08 13.91
C ASP A 36 12.19 -11.74 14.27
N GLY A 37 11.91 -10.88 13.28
CA GLY A 37 11.38 -9.54 13.46
C GLY A 37 12.44 -8.51 13.88
N LEU A 38 11.97 -7.34 14.25
CA LEU A 38 12.78 -6.22 14.74
C LEU A 38 12.34 -5.85 16.16
N PRO A 39 13.21 -5.25 16.97
CA PRO A 39 12.78 -4.66 18.24
C PRO A 39 11.73 -3.57 17.95
N TRP A 40 10.59 -3.70 18.63
CA TRP A 40 9.49 -2.74 18.47
C TRP A 40 9.72 -1.51 19.33
N LEU A 41 9.25 -0.37 18.84
CA LEU A 41 9.20 0.85 19.63
C LEU A 41 8.34 0.65 20.88
N GLU A 42 8.71 1.31 21.96
CA GLU A 42 7.85 1.39 23.13
C GLU A 42 6.58 2.17 22.79
N ARG A 43 5.50 1.88 23.51
CA ARG A 43 4.20 2.48 23.22
C ARG A 43 4.24 4.02 23.30
N ASP A 44 5.02 4.55 24.21
CA ASP A 44 5.12 6.00 24.48
C ASP A 44 5.97 6.73 23.42
N ASP A 45 6.72 5.98 22.61
CA ASP A 45 7.49 6.53 21.47
C ASP A 45 6.65 6.60 20.18
N VAL A 46 5.43 6.05 20.19
CA VAL A 46 4.51 6.07 19.05
C VAL A 46 3.44 7.13 19.27
N LEU A 47 3.28 8.05 18.32
CA LEU A 47 2.27 9.11 18.39
C LEU A 47 0.87 8.59 18.68
N THR A 48 0.14 9.28 19.53
CA THR A 48 -1.28 9.07 19.78
C THR A 48 -2.12 9.45 18.54
N PHE A 49 -3.38 9.04 18.48
CA PHE A 49 -4.28 9.43 17.40
C PHE A 49 -4.52 10.93 17.36
N GLU A 50 -4.60 11.55 18.53
CA GLU A 50 -4.79 12.98 18.70
C GLU A 50 -3.57 13.79 18.21
N GLU A 51 -2.36 13.30 18.46
CA GLU A 51 -1.13 13.90 17.94
C GLU A 51 -1.02 13.76 16.43
N ILE A 52 -1.36 12.58 15.88
CA ILE A 52 -1.40 12.36 14.43
C ILE A 52 -2.42 13.30 13.79
N ALA A 53 -3.64 13.39 14.33
CA ALA A 53 -4.67 14.27 13.81
C ALA A 53 -4.23 15.74 13.85
N ARG A 54 -3.59 16.18 14.95
CA ARG A 54 -3.02 17.53 15.06
C ARG A 54 -1.98 17.81 13.99
N LEU A 55 -1.05 16.88 13.75
CA LEU A 55 -0.03 17.02 12.71
C LEU A 55 -0.66 17.10 11.31
N VAL A 56 -1.61 16.21 11.01
CA VAL A 56 -2.32 16.23 9.72
C VAL A 56 -3.11 17.51 9.52
N THR A 57 -3.75 18.05 10.56
CA THR A 57 -4.43 19.36 10.49
C THR A 57 -3.45 20.48 10.13
N ILE A 58 -2.26 20.51 10.73
CA ILE A 58 -1.22 21.48 10.40
C ILE A 58 -0.77 21.34 8.95
N LEU A 59 -0.58 20.10 8.46
CA LEU A 59 -0.18 19.82 7.09
C LEU A 59 -1.28 20.19 6.09
N ALA A 60 -2.55 19.93 6.42
CA ALA A 60 -3.70 20.32 5.60
C ALA A 60 -3.80 21.85 5.46
N ASP A 61 -3.57 22.60 6.56
CA ASP A 61 -3.47 24.07 6.52
C ASP A 61 -2.34 24.59 5.60
N MET A 62 -1.31 23.73 5.36
CA MET A 62 -0.17 24.01 4.48
C MET A 62 -0.35 23.43 3.06
N GLY A 63 -1.53 22.90 2.72
CA GLY A 63 -1.88 22.44 1.38
C GLY A 63 -1.72 20.95 1.11
N VAL A 64 -1.44 20.13 2.12
CA VAL A 64 -1.51 18.66 1.99
C VAL A 64 -2.98 18.24 1.99
N HIS A 65 -3.38 17.51 0.97
CA HIS A 65 -4.77 17.05 0.79
C HIS A 65 -4.88 15.53 0.67
N ASP A 66 -3.78 14.83 0.35
CA ASP A 66 -3.72 13.36 0.24
C ASP A 66 -3.01 12.78 1.47
N VAL A 67 -3.71 11.96 2.25
CA VAL A 67 -3.14 11.29 3.42
C VAL A 67 -3.12 9.79 3.21
N ARG A 68 -1.92 9.18 3.36
CA ARG A 68 -1.77 7.74 3.28
C ARG A 68 -1.35 7.14 4.61
N LEU A 69 -2.23 6.35 5.19
CA LEU A 69 -1.97 5.60 6.40
C LEU A 69 -1.21 4.31 6.08
N THR A 70 -0.13 4.09 6.80
CA THR A 70 0.75 2.93 6.63
C THR A 70 1.41 2.59 7.98
N GLY A 71 2.51 1.84 7.95
CA GLY A 71 3.28 1.47 9.13
C GLY A 71 4.08 0.20 8.85
N GLY A 72 4.21 -0.64 9.86
CA GLY A 72 4.35 -2.07 9.63
C GLY A 72 3.06 -2.57 8.99
N GLU A 73 2.07 -2.94 9.80
CA GLU A 73 0.69 -3.18 9.33
C GLU A 73 -0.27 -2.27 10.11
N PRO A 74 -0.89 -1.27 9.46
CA PRO A 74 -1.71 -0.30 10.18
C PRO A 74 -2.93 -0.92 10.87
N LEU A 75 -3.52 -1.98 10.29
CA LEU A 75 -4.73 -2.63 10.84
C LEU A 75 -4.46 -3.43 12.13
N VAL A 76 -3.21 -3.67 12.52
CA VAL A 76 -2.90 -4.25 13.84
C VAL A 76 -2.98 -3.21 14.95
N ARG A 77 -2.93 -1.91 14.62
CA ARG A 77 -3.11 -0.86 15.61
C ARG A 77 -4.57 -0.83 16.07
N ARG A 78 -4.76 -0.97 17.36
CA ARG A 78 -6.08 -1.05 17.97
C ARG A 78 -6.89 0.22 17.65
N GLU A 79 -8.19 0.08 17.35
CA GLU A 79 -9.09 1.18 17.01
C GLU A 79 -8.66 2.02 15.79
N PHE A 80 -7.93 1.42 14.85
CA PHE A 80 -7.46 2.11 13.65
C PHE A 80 -8.57 2.81 12.83
N PRO A 81 -9.81 2.26 12.67
CA PRO A 81 -10.89 2.98 12.03
C PRO A 81 -11.27 4.30 12.72
N ARG A 82 -11.06 4.43 14.04
CA ARG A 82 -11.25 5.70 14.77
C ARG A 82 -10.27 6.76 14.29
N LEU A 83 -8.99 6.40 14.13
CA LEU A 83 -8.02 7.32 13.55
C LEU A 83 -8.41 7.74 12.14
N ALA A 84 -8.82 6.79 11.28
CA ALA A 84 -9.27 7.10 9.92
C ALA A 84 -10.43 8.12 9.94
N ALA A 85 -11.44 7.92 10.79
CA ALA A 85 -12.56 8.87 10.93
C ALA A 85 -12.10 10.25 11.43
N MET A 86 -11.13 10.31 12.35
CA MET A 86 -10.59 11.60 12.82
C MET A 86 -9.90 12.35 11.67
N LEU A 87 -9.16 11.66 10.81
CA LEU A 87 -8.43 12.29 9.70
C LEU A 87 -9.35 12.66 8.54
N ALA A 88 -10.33 11.82 8.21
CA ALA A 88 -11.36 12.14 7.21
C ALA A 88 -12.19 13.37 7.56
N GLY A 89 -12.34 13.68 8.85
CA GLY A 89 -13.04 14.87 9.34
C GLY A 89 -12.22 16.17 9.33
N ILE A 90 -10.95 16.14 8.88
CA ILE A 90 -10.11 17.33 8.84
C ILE A 90 -10.39 18.12 7.55
N ASP A 91 -10.73 19.40 7.69
CA ASP A 91 -10.90 20.29 6.54
C ASP A 91 -9.61 20.35 5.69
N GLY A 92 -9.76 20.08 4.38
CA GLY A 92 -8.65 20.06 3.42
C GLY A 92 -8.06 18.68 3.16
N VAL A 93 -8.41 17.64 3.91
CA VAL A 93 -8.11 16.24 3.54
C VAL A 93 -9.16 15.78 2.54
N GLU A 94 -8.75 15.53 1.31
CA GLU A 94 -9.61 15.14 0.18
C GLU A 94 -9.52 13.65 -0.13
N ASP A 95 -8.33 13.07 0.09
CA ASP A 95 -8.04 11.67 -0.18
C ASP A 95 -7.41 11.00 1.05
N LEU A 96 -8.09 10.00 1.58
CA LEU A 96 -7.59 9.20 2.69
C LEU A 96 -7.37 7.76 2.23
N SER A 97 -6.12 7.36 2.14
CA SER A 97 -5.76 6.03 1.68
C SER A 97 -5.08 5.18 2.77
N VAL A 98 -5.21 3.86 2.64
CA VAL A 98 -4.50 2.90 3.49
C VAL A 98 -3.64 1.97 2.65
N THR A 99 -2.44 1.63 3.15
CA THR A 99 -1.61 0.55 2.63
C THR A 99 -1.56 -0.56 3.67
N THR A 100 -2.01 -1.76 3.30
CA THR A 100 -2.17 -2.90 4.21
C THR A 100 -1.76 -4.22 3.54
N ASN A 101 -1.36 -5.21 4.33
CA ASN A 101 -1.16 -6.58 3.87
C ASN A 101 -2.48 -7.37 3.70
N GLY A 102 -3.61 -6.74 3.97
CA GLY A 102 -4.95 -7.30 3.75
C GLY A 102 -5.41 -8.34 4.76
N TYR A 103 -4.57 -8.81 5.67
CA TYR A 103 -4.91 -9.89 6.62
C TYR A 103 -6.14 -9.59 7.48
N LEU A 104 -6.35 -8.33 7.81
CA LEU A 104 -7.46 -7.90 8.68
C LEU A 104 -8.60 -7.21 7.92
N LEU A 105 -8.52 -7.09 6.59
CA LEU A 105 -9.55 -6.44 5.77
C LEU A 105 -10.91 -7.12 5.88
N GLU A 106 -10.97 -8.46 5.92
CA GLU A 106 -12.24 -9.19 6.11
C GLU A 106 -13.02 -8.68 7.34
N ARG A 107 -12.31 -8.28 8.39
CA ARG A 107 -12.89 -7.72 9.62
C ARG A 107 -13.18 -6.23 9.55
N ASP A 108 -12.26 -5.46 8.95
CA ASP A 108 -12.19 -4.01 9.15
C ASP A 108 -12.65 -3.20 7.91
N ALA A 109 -12.84 -3.82 6.73
CA ALA A 109 -13.15 -3.11 5.49
C ALA A 109 -14.37 -2.19 5.62
N GLU A 110 -15.49 -2.69 6.12
CA GLU A 110 -16.71 -1.91 6.31
C GLU A 110 -16.48 -0.70 7.23
N ALA A 111 -15.82 -0.91 8.37
CA ALA A 111 -15.54 0.17 9.32
C ALA A 111 -14.58 1.21 8.73
N LEU A 112 -13.63 0.83 7.88
CA LEU A 112 -12.69 1.73 7.22
C LEU A 112 -13.38 2.57 6.15
N VAL A 113 -14.23 1.97 5.32
CA VAL A 113 -15.02 2.69 4.30
C VAL A 113 -15.94 3.71 4.98
N HIS A 114 -16.68 3.28 6.00
CA HIS A 114 -17.54 4.19 6.77
C HIS A 114 -16.75 5.28 7.53
N ALA A 115 -15.50 5.03 7.86
CA ALA A 115 -14.60 6.03 8.45
C ALA A 115 -14.03 7.02 7.42
N GLY A 116 -14.36 6.89 6.13
CA GLY A 116 -13.94 7.80 5.07
C GLY A 116 -12.66 7.40 4.34
N VAL A 117 -12.15 6.18 4.53
CA VAL A 117 -11.06 5.66 3.68
C VAL A 117 -11.62 5.38 2.29
N ASN A 118 -11.10 6.08 1.28
CA ASN A 118 -11.58 6.03 -0.09
C ASN A 118 -10.59 5.39 -1.08
N ARG A 119 -9.38 5.05 -0.65
CA ARG A 119 -8.38 4.31 -1.46
C ARG A 119 -7.67 3.24 -0.66
N PHE A 120 -7.59 2.06 -1.26
CA PHE A 120 -6.93 0.92 -0.65
C PHE A 120 -5.79 0.41 -1.52
N ASN A 121 -4.63 0.21 -0.88
CA ASN A 121 -3.47 -0.44 -1.48
C ASN A 121 -3.21 -1.72 -0.68
N VAL A 122 -3.47 -2.87 -1.30
CA VAL A 122 -3.31 -4.17 -0.65
C VAL A 122 -2.06 -4.84 -1.20
N SER A 123 -1.14 -5.23 -0.32
CA SER A 123 0.11 -5.89 -0.71
C SER A 123 -0.11 -7.39 -0.84
N ILE A 124 0.09 -7.92 -2.06
CA ILE A 124 -0.01 -9.35 -2.37
C ILE A 124 1.08 -9.66 -3.40
N ASP A 125 2.05 -10.50 -3.02
CA ASP A 125 3.21 -10.80 -3.87
C ASP A 125 3.02 -12.07 -4.72
N SER A 126 2.05 -12.92 -4.37
CA SER A 126 1.67 -14.12 -5.12
C SER A 126 0.21 -14.46 -4.96
N LEU A 127 -0.40 -15.02 -6.01
CA LEU A 127 -1.75 -15.60 -6.00
C LEU A 127 -1.72 -17.11 -5.72
N GLN A 128 -0.55 -17.69 -5.48
CA GLN A 128 -0.33 -19.09 -5.11
C GLN A 128 -0.02 -19.18 -3.62
N ARG A 129 -0.76 -20.04 -2.89
CA ARG A 129 -0.69 -20.12 -1.42
C ARG A 129 0.71 -20.41 -0.88
N ASP A 130 1.41 -21.37 -1.50
CA ASP A 130 2.74 -21.79 -1.04
C ASP A 130 3.77 -20.69 -1.30
N ARG A 131 3.71 -20.04 -2.45
CA ARG A 131 4.59 -18.91 -2.79
C ARG A 131 4.29 -17.68 -1.94
N PHE A 132 3.01 -17.41 -1.67
CA PHE A 132 2.63 -16.34 -0.74
C PHE A 132 3.18 -16.61 0.67
N PHE A 133 3.10 -17.85 1.15
CA PHE A 133 3.70 -18.25 2.42
C PHE A 133 5.23 -18.11 2.41
N GLU A 134 5.89 -18.55 1.35
CA GLU A 134 7.33 -18.38 1.17
C GLU A 134 7.73 -16.91 1.30
N MET A 135 7.06 -16.01 0.60
CA MET A 135 7.37 -14.58 0.60
C MET A 135 7.05 -13.89 1.93
N THR A 136 5.90 -14.19 2.53
CA THR A 136 5.36 -13.45 3.69
C THR A 136 5.65 -14.13 5.03
N ARG A 137 6.10 -15.39 4.99
CA ARG A 137 6.24 -16.29 6.15
C ARG A 137 4.91 -16.44 6.93
N ARG A 138 3.78 -16.29 6.22
CA ARG A 138 2.43 -16.37 6.79
C ARG A 138 1.46 -17.08 5.85
N ASP A 139 0.84 -18.15 6.30
CA ASP A 139 -0.21 -18.85 5.54
C ASP A 139 -1.52 -18.07 5.66
N ALA A 140 -1.69 -17.06 4.81
CA ALA A 140 -2.76 -16.09 4.94
C ALA A 140 -3.47 -15.72 3.62
N LEU A 141 -3.00 -16.20 2.46
CA LEU A 141 -3.56 -15.81 1.16
C LEU A 141 -5.08 -15.95 1.07
N PRO A 142 -5.71 -17.08 1.48
CA PRO A 142 -7.17 -17.20 1.39
C PRO A 142 -7.92 -16.14 2.19
N ARG A 143 -7.35 -15.69 3.31
CA ARG A 143 -7.94 -14.65 4.15
C ARG A 143 -7.78 -13.25 3.52
N VAL A 144 -6.62 -12.99 2.93
CA VAL A 144 -6.35 -11.73 2.21
C VAL A 144 -7.29 -11.59 1.02
N LEU A 145 -7.48 -12.66 0.23
CA LEU A 145 -8.40 -12.65 -0.92
C LEU A 145 -9.85 -12.42 -0.48
N ARG A 146 -10.32 -13.06 0.60
CA ARG A 146 -11.66 -12.76 1.15
C ARG A 146 -11.77 -11.31 1.60
N GLY A 147 -10.71 -10.73 2.18
CA GLY A 147 -10.68 -9.32 2.52
C GLY A 147 -10.83 -8.41 1.30
N LEU A 148 -10.21 -8.75 0.17
CA LEU A 148 -10.41 -8.06 -1.11
C LEU A 148 -11.85 -8.18 -1.63
N GLU A 149 -12.44 -9.38 -1.55
CA GLU A 149 -13.82 -9.61 -1.96
C GLU A 149 -14.80 -8.77 -1.15
N VAL A 150 -14.63 -8.72 0.18
CA VAL A 150 -15.45 -7.88 1.06
C VAL A 150 -15.27 -6.40 0.68
N LEU A 151 -14.04 -5.96 0.47
CA LEU A 151 -13.76 -4.56 0.10
C LEU A 151 -14.34 -4.19 -1.27
N ALA A 152 -14.31 -5.10 -2.24
CA ALA A 152 -14.84 -4.89 -3.59
C ALA A 152 -16.37 -4.67 -3.63
N ALA A 153 -17.08 -5.05 -2.56
CA ALA A 153 -18.50 -4.79 -2.44
C ALA A 153 -18.85 -3.32 -2.16
N PHE A 154 -17.84 -2.49 -1.81
CA PHE A 154 -18.02 -1.06 -1.53
C PHE A 154 -17.58 -0.21 -2.74
N PRO A 155 -18.50 0.43 -3.48
CA PRO A 155 -18.15 1.29 -4.61
C PRO A 155 -17.19 2.42 -4.25
N GLU A 156 -17.29 2.93 -3.02
CA GLU A 156 -16.48 4.03 -2.48
C GLU A 156 -15.01 3.65 -2.29
N ALA A 157 -14.71 2.35 -2.21
CA ALA A 157 -13.34 1.84 -2.04
C ALA A 157 -12.55 1.76 -3.36
N HIS A 158 -13.18 2.02 -4.49
CA HIS A 158 -12.55 1.89 -5.82
C HIS A 158 -11.83 3.17 -6.26
N PRO A 159 -10.67 3.02 -6.97
CA PRO A 159 -10.03 1.76 -7.38
C PRO A 159 -9.25 1.09 -6.24
N ILE A 160 -9.44 -0.23 -6.08
CA ILE A 160 -8.64 -1.05 -5.17
C ILE A 160 -7.34 -1.41 -5.89
N LYS A 161 -6.20 -1.14 -5.25
CA LYS A 161 -4.87 -1.37 -5.81
C LYS A 161 -4.23 -2.56 -5.14
N VAL A 162 -3.76 -3.51 -5.94
CA VAL A 162 -2.99 -4.67 -5.49
C VAL A 162 -1.53 -4.45 -5.87
N ASN A 163 -0.66 -4.36 -4.89
CA ASN A 163 0.77 -4.11 -5.07
C ASN A 163 1.56 -5.41 -4.87
N ALA A 164 2.44 -5.74 -5.80
CA ALA A 164 3.38 -6.83 -5.72
C ALA A 164 4.81 -6.31 -5.88
N VAL A 165 5.73 -6.75 -5.02
CA VAL A 165 7.15 -6.43 -5.14
C VAL A 165 7.76 -7.34 -6.20
N ALA A 166 8.42 -6.74 -7.20
CA ALA A 166 9.00 -7.43 -8.34
C ALA A 166 10.43 -7.88 -8.03
N MET A 167 10.56 -9.15 -7.67
CA MET A 167 11.82 -9.80 -7.35
C MET A 167 12.17 -10.87 -8.40
N ARG A 168 13.41 -10.83 -8.87
CA ARG A 168 13.94 -11.84 -9.80
C ARG A 168 14.02 -13.20 -9.12
N GLY A 169 13.66 -14.26 -9.87
CA GLY A 169 13.54 -15.62 -9.35
C GLY A 169 12.21 -15.91 -8.67
N PHE A 170 11.37 -14.87 -8.47
CA PHE A 170 10.06 -15.03 -7.86
C PHE A 170 8.93 -14.49 -8.74
N THR A 171 8.99 -13.23 -9.17
CA THR A 171 7.86 -12.54 -9.81
C THR A 171 7.66 -12.92 -11.28
N GLU A 172 8.65 -13.54 -11.94
CA GLU A 172 8.54 -13.99 -13.34
C GLU A 172 7.32 -14.89 -13.55
N GLU A 173 7.04 -15.80 -12.62
CA GLU A 173 5.90 -16.73 -12.69
C GLU A 173 4.58 -16.10 -12.22
N GLU A 174 4.64 -14.97 -11.54
CA GLU A 174 3.48 -14.28 -10.99
C GLU A 174 2.92 -13.20 -11.95
N ALA A 175 3.74 -12.66 -12.85
CA ALA A 175 3.39 -11.51 -13.67
C ALA A 175 2.14 -11.75 -14.54
N VAL A 176 2.08 -12.88 -15.23
CA VAL A 176 0.94 -13.25 -16.10
C VAL A 176 -0.31 -13.61 -15.27
N PRO A 177 -0.23 -14.44 -14.20
CA PRO A 177 -1.34 -14.65 -13.27
C PRO A 177 -1.95 -13.37 -12.72
N PHE A 178 -1.13 -12.41 -12.29
CA PHE A 178 -1.63 -11.10 -11.82
C PHE A 178 -2.31 -10.28 -12.91
N ALA A 179 -1.82 -10.35 -14.15
CA ALA A 179 -2.51 -9.71 -15.28
C ALA A 179 -3.87 -10.35 -15.55
N GLY A 180 -3.97 -11.67 -15.45
CA GLY A 180 -5.25 -12.41 -15.48
C GLY A 180 -6.20 -11.96 -14.36
N PHE A 181 -5.67 -11.85 -13.14
CA PHE A 181 -6.42 -11.40 -11.97
C PHE A 181 -6.99 -9.98 -12.15
N ALA A 182 -6.19 -9.03 -12.68
CA ALA A 182 -6.65 -7.67 -12.99
C ALA A 182 -7.72 -7.60 -14.10
N ARG A 183 -7.79 -8.61 -14.97
CA ARG A 183 -8.83 -8.72 -16.04
C ARG A 183 -10.13 -9.33 -15.53
N GLU A 184 -10.04 -10.21 -14.55
CA GLU A 184 -11.20 -10.93 -13.99
C GLU A 184 -11.89 -10.13 -12.88
N TYR A 185 -11.13 -9.35 -12.10
CA TYR A 185 -11.62 -8.63 -10.94
C TYR A 185 -11.39 -7.12 -11.07
N PRO A 186 -12.13 -6.26 -10.36
CA PRO A 186 -12.02 -4.80 -10.45
C PRO A 186 -10.80 -4.25 -9.66
N TYR A 187 -9.63 -4.89 -9.84
CA TYR A 187 -8.41 -4.50 -9.15
C TYR A 187 -7.38 -3.90 -10.11
N GLU A 188 -6.68 -2.87 -9.65
CA GLU A 188 -5.52 -2.31 -10.34
C GLU A 188 -4.25 -2.98 -9.80
N VAL A 189 -3.66 -3.91 -10.54
CA VAL A 189 -2.41 -4.55 -10.13
C VAL A 189 -1.23 -3.65 -10.45
N ARG A 190 -0.29 -3.53 -9.51
CA ARG A 190 0.92 -2.73 -9.61
C ARG A 190 2.14 -3.55 -9.22
N PHE A 191 3.11 -3.61 -10.09
CA PHE A 191 4.43 -4.16 -9.77
C PHE A 191 5.36 -3.03 -9.34
N ILE A 192 6.04 -3.24 -8.21
CA ILE A 192 7.00 -2.30 -7.62
C ILE A 192 8.37 -2.98 -7.68
N GLU A 193 9.29 -2.43 -8.46
CA GLU A 193 10.66 -2.94 -8.53
C GLU A 193 11.28 -3.00 -7.13
N PHE A 194 11.95 -4.10 -6.83
CA PHE A 194 12.58 -4.31 -5.53
C PHE A 194 13.63 -3.23 -5.26
N MET A 195 13.55 -2.61 -4.09
CA MET A 195 14.41 -1.49 -3.70
C MET A 195 15.32 -1.88 -2.53
N PRO A 196 16.50 -1.23 -2.34
CA PRO A 196 17.46 -1.52 -1.28
C PRO A 196 16.97 -1.00 0.09
N LEU A 197 15.80 -1.46 0.53
CA LEU A 197 15.15 -1.05 1.78
C LEU A 197 14.91 -2.22 2.73
N ASP A 198 15.36 -3.42 2.36
CA ASP A 198 15.22 -4.64 3.15
C ASP A 198 16.15 -4.63 4.36
N ALA A 199 15.64 -5.08 5.50
CA ALA A 199 16.40 -5.08 6.75
C ALA A 199 17.55 -6.09 6.79
N ASP A 200 17.48 -7.14 5.96
CA ASP A 200 18.53 -8.17 5.84
C ASP A 200 19.64 -7.77 4.86
N HIS A 201 19.54 -6.59 4.21
CA HIS A 201 20.50 -6.10 3.20
C HIS A 201 20.75 -7.12 2.08
N SER A 202 19.74 -7.86 1.68
CA SER A 202 19.80 -8.91 0.66
C SER A 202 19.67 -8.36 -0.77
N TRP A 203 19.27 -7.09 -0.91
CA TRP A 203 19.09 -6.46 -2.20
C TRP A 203 20.40 -6.36 -2.99
N THR A 204 20.32 -6.74 -4.26
CA THR A 204 21.36 -6.49 -5.27
C THR A 204 20.68 -6.04 -6.57
N PRO A 205 21.40 -5.35 -7.49
CA PRO A 205 20.83 -4.99 -8.81
C PRO A 205 20.29 -6.21 -9.57
N GLU A 206 20.93 -7.38 -9.42
CA GLU A 206 20.54 -8.63 -10.07
C GLU A 206 19.25 -9.22 -9.50
N SER A 207 18.88 -8.88 -8.27
CA SER A 207 17.63 -9.33 -7.64
C SER A 207 16.39 -8.55 -8.12
N VAL A 208 16.58 -7.51 -8.93
CA VAL A 208 15.49 -6.71 -9.46
C VAL A 208 14.94 -7.31 -10.75
N LEU A 209 13.65 -7.56 -10.81
CA LEU A 209 12.92 -7.80 -12.05
C LEU A 209 12.34 -6.49 -12.53
N SER A 210 12.82 -6.01 -13.69
CA SER A 210 12.44 -4.69 -14.18
C SER A 210 10.99 -4.64 -14.70
N GLY A 211 10.37 -3.46 -14.60
CA GLY A 211 9.05 -3.23 -15.18
C GLY A 211 9.01 -3.42 -16.70
N ALA A 212 10.14 -3.34 -17.41
CA ALA A 212 10.23 -3.65 -18.84
C ALA A 212 10.09 -5.16 -19.09
N GLU A 213 10.77 -5.99 -18.30
CA GLU A 213 10.68 -7.45 -18.39
C GLU A 213 9.27 -7.95 -18.03
N ILE A 214 8.67 -7.41 -16.95
CA ILE A 214 7.29 -7.72 -16.55
C ILE A 214 6.31 -7.38 -17.68
N ARG A 215 6.40 -6.19 -18.28
CA ARG A 215 5.54 -5.79 -19.39
C ARG A 215 5.73 -6.70 -20.61
N ALA A 216 6.96 -7.08 -20.92
CA ALA A 216 7.23 -8.00 -22.03
C ALA A 216 6.59 -9.37 -21.79
N ALA A 217 6.71 -9.93 -20.59
CA ALA A 217 6.10 -11.20 -20.22
C ALA A 217 4.57 -11.15 -20.29
N ILE A 218 3.94 -10.09 -19.76
CA ILE A 218 2.49 -9.92 -19.83
C ILE A 218 2.04 -9.69 -21.27
N HIS A 219 2.73 -8.83 -22.04
CA HIS A 219 2.36 -8.51 -23.44
C HIS A 219 2.40 -9.72 -24.35
N ALA A 220 3.26 -10.70 -24.08
CA ALA A 220 3.32 -11.95 -24.84
C ALA A 220 2.04 -12.80 -24.72
N VAL A 221 1.26 -12.64 -23.64
CA VAL A 221 0.02 -13.38 -23.38
C VAL A 221 -1.21 -12.48 -23.54
N TYR A 222 -1.13 -11.27 -23.01
CA TYR A 222 -2.17 -10.26 -23.06
C TYR A 222 -1.59 -9.00 -23.70
N PRO A 223 -1.92 -8.67 -24.96
CA PRO A 223 -1.45 -7.48 -25.62
C PRO A 223 -1.73 -6.22 -24.79
N LEU A 224 -0.68 -5.48 -24.44
CA LEU A 224 -0.77 -4.27 -23.63
C LEU A 224 -0.69 -3.04 -24.54
N GLU A 225 -1.53 -2.05 -24.23
CA GLU A 225 -1.47 -0.72 -24.81
C GLU A 225 -1.03 0.29 -23.75
N ALA A 226 -0.15 1.21 -24.13
CA ALA A 226 0.31 2.23 -23.20
C ALA A 226 -0.82 3.23 -22.91
N ALA A 227 -1.22 3.36 -21.65
CA ALA A 227 -2.15 4.40 -21.25
C ALA A 227 -1.44 5.79 -21.17
N PRO A 228 -2.15 6.88 -21.40
CA PRO A 228 -1.62 8.23 -21.18
C PRO A 228 -1.08 8.38 -19.76
N ARG A 229 0.11 8.97 -19.63
CA ARG A 229 0.70 9.23 -18.32
C ARG A 229 0.16 10.54 -17.76
N GLU A 230 -0.41 10.49 -16.57
CA GLU A 230 -0.73 11.70 -15.82
C GLU A 230 0.56 12.43 -15.40
N PRO A 231 0.60 13.77 -15.39
CA PRO A 231 1.82 14.55 -15.16
C PRO A 231 2.57 14.20 -13.87
N HIS A 232 1.85 13.81 -12.83
CA HIS A 232 2.40 13.49 -11.50
C HIS A 232 2.39 12.01 -11.16
N ALA A 233 2.00 11.13 -12.11
CA ALA A 233 1.95 9.70 -11.86
C ALA A 233 3.35 9.11 -11.67
N THR A 234 3.56 8.41 -10.57
CA THR A 234 4.79 7.65 -10.28
C THR A 234 4.82 6.30 -11.00
N ALA A 235 3.66 5.78 -11.41
CA ALA A 235 3.52 4.51 -12.12
C ALA A 235 3.26 4.74 -13.62
N ARG A 236 3.68 3.77 -14.44
CA ARG A 236 3.26 3.64 -15.84
C ARG A 236 2.09 2.69 -15.91
N ARG A 237 1.04 3.06 -16.65
CA ARG A 237 -0.14 2.22 -16.89
C ARG A 237 -0.08 1.62 -18.30
N CYS A 238 -0.57 0.42 -18.45
CA CYS A 238 -0.78 -0.27 -19.72
C CYS A 238 -1.94 -1.27 -19.59
#